data_86f09592899bc8cb8490258048eb552e
#
_entry.id   86f09592899bc8cb8490258048eb552e
#
_cell.length_a   1.000
_cell.length_b   1.000
_cell.length_c   1.000
_cell.angle_alpha   90.00
_cell.angle_beta   90.00
_cell.angle_gamma   90.00
#
_symmetry.space_group_name_H-M   'P 1'
#
loop_
_entity.id
_entity.type
_entity.pdbx_description
1 polymer ?
#
loop_
_entity_poly.entity_id
_entity_poly.type
_entity_poly.pdbx_seq_one_letter_code
_entity_poly.pdbx_strand_id
1 'polypeptide(L)'
;MALELTTAQALRLWQKANLHFVRDEDPDLSMRQMSILLTVYLEAPPHTVRGLASRLEVSKPVITRALDSMGKQKLISRRRDDADKRNVLI
;
A
#
# COMPACT_ATOMS: atom_id res chain seq x y z
N MET A 1 -6.06 -22.68 3.13
CA MET A 1 -4.86 -23.49 2.84
C MET A 1 -3.62 -22.71 3.22
N ALA A 2 -2.74 -23.31 4.02
CA ALA A 2 -1.48 -22.67 4.34
C ALA A 2 -0.47 -22.90 3.22
N LEU A 3 0.20 -21.84 2.78
CA LEU A 3 1.26 -21.93 1.78
C LEU A 3 2.59 -21.78 2.50
N GLU A 4 3.41 -22.83 2.40
CA GLU A 4 4.74 -22.82 2.99
C GLU A 4 5.78 -22.62 1.90
N LEU A 5 6.66 -21.66 2.13
CA LEU A 5 7.76 -21.35 1.22
C LEU A 5 9.08 -21.55 1.95
N THR A 6 10.06 -22.14 1.26
CA THR A 6 11.44 -22.11 1.75
C THR A 6 11.96 -20.66 1.64
N THR A 7 13.02 -20.36 2.38
CA THR A 7 13.67 -19.06 2.29
C THR A 7 14.06 -18.74 0.85
N ALA A 8 14.64 -19.71 0.14
CA ALA A 8 15.04 -19.50 -1.26
C ALA A 8 13.82 -19.21 -2.16
N GLN A 9 12.71 -19.93 -1.95
CA GLN A 9 11.49 -19.70 -2.73
C GLN A 9 10.91 -18.32 -2.46
N ALA A 10 10.87 -17.91 -1.19
CA ALA A 10 10.37 -16.59 -0.82
C ALA A 10 11.22 -15.47 -1.43
N LEU A 11 12.54 -15.60 -1.36
CA LEU A 11 13.45 -14.62 -1.94
C LEU A 11 13.33 -14.57 -3.45
N ARG A 12 13.16 -15.72 -4.11
CA ARG A 12 12.98 -15.77 -5.57
C ARG A 12 11.67 -15.10 -5.99
N LEU A 13 10.60 -15.32 -5.25
CA LEU A 13 9.32 -14.66 -5.51
C LEU A 13 9.48 -13.14 -5.38
N TRP A 14 10.14 -12.71 -4.32
CA TRP A 14 10.42 -11.30 -4.08
C TRP A 14 11.27 -10.68 -5.20
N GLN A 15 12.29 -11.41 -5.65
CA GLN A 15 13.13 -10.98 -6.78
C GLN A 15 12.29 -10.80 -8.04
N LYS A 16 11.44 -11.77 -8.39
CA LYS A 16 10.60 -11.70 -9.58
C LYS A 16 9.64 -10.50 -9.53
N ALA A 17 9.02 -10.26 -8.38
CA ALA A 17 8.14 -9.13 -8.20
C ALA A 17 8.87 -7.81 -8.41
N ASN A 18 10.05 -7.67 -7.82
CA ASN A 18 10.86 -6.46 -7.97
C ASN A 18 11.30 -6.25 -9.41
N LEU A 19 11.74 -7.31 -10.11
CA LEU A 19 12.13 -7.21 -11.50
C LEU A 19 10.97 -6.75 -12.39
N HIS A 20 9.78 -7.24 -12.11
CA HIS A 20 8.59 -6.84 -12.85
C HIS A 20 8.34 -5.34 -12.70
N PHE A 21 8.41 -4.81 -11.48
CA PHE A 21 8.19 -3.39 -11.23
C PHE A 21 9.29 -2.51 -11.82
N VAL A 22 10.55 -2.96 -11.75
CA VAL A 22 11.69 -2.21 -12.30
C VAL A 22 11.59 -2.07 -13.82
N ARG A 23 11.06 -3.08 -14.49
CA ARG A 23 10.91 -3.08 -15.96
C ARG A 23 9.70 -2.29 -16.45
N ASP A 24 8.81 -1.93 -15.54
CA ASP A 24 7.63 -1.12 -15.87
C ASP A 24 8.09 0.31 -16.18
N GLU A 25 7.42 0.96 -17.13
CA GLU A 25 7.69 2.35 -17.50
C GLU A 25 7.16 3.34 -16.46
N ASP A 26 6.22 2.91 -15.63
CA ASP A 26 5.67 3.75 -14.56
C ASP A 26 6.69 3.98 -13.46
N PRO A 27 6.58 5.09 -12.71
CA PRO A 27 7.47 5.33 -11.58
C PRO A 27 7.41 4.21 -10.55
N ASP A 28 8.57 3.87 -9.99
CA ASP A 28 8.68 2.85 -8.96
C ASP A 28 7.90 3.25 -7.71
N LEU A 29 7.27 2.27 -7.08
CA LEU A 29 6.67 2.47 -5.77
C LEU A 29 7.74 2.34 -4.70
N SER A 30 7.68 3.23 -3.69
CA SER A 30 8.51 3.08 -2.51
C SER A 30 8.04 1.88 -1.69
N MET A 31 8.89 1.41 -0.77
CA MET A 31 8.50 0.35 0.17
C MET A 31 7.26 0.77 0.96
N ARG A 32 7.18 2.05 1.32
CA ARG A 32 6.04 2.60 2.05
C ARG A 32 4.77 2.54 1.21
N GLN A 33 4.85 2.96 -0.04
CA GLN A 33 3.71 2.91 -0.97
C GLN A 33 3.27 1.48 -1.23
N MET A 34 4.22 0.57 -1.44
CA MET A 34 3.92 -0.83 -1.65
C MET A 34 3.24 -1.44 -0.43
N SER A 35 3.70 -1.10 0.78
CA SER A 35 3.10 -1.58 2.02
C SER A 35 1.65 -1.09 2.17
N ILE A 36 1.37 0.16 1.79
CA ILE A 36 0.02 0.70 1.79
C ILE A 36 -0.86 -0.08 0.82
N LEU A 37 -0.39 -0.26 -0.41
CA LEU A 37 -1.15 -0.95 -1.45
C LEU A 37 -1.51 -2.37 -1.03
N LEU A 38 -0.53 -3.11 -0.51
CA LEU A 38 -0.74 -4.49 -0.07
C LEU A 38 -1.66 -4.56 1.15
N THR A 39 -1.54 -3.63 2.09
CA THR A 39 -2.42 -3.58 3.25
C THR A 39 -3.86 -3.35 2.83
N VAL A 40 -4.10 -2.39 1.93
CA VAL A 40 -5.46 -2.10 1.44
C VAL A 40 -6.03 -3.28 0.67
N TYR A 41 -5.21 -3.95 -0.12
CA TYR A 41 -5.64 -5.07 -0.94
C TYR A 41 -5.91 -6.34 -0.15
N LEU A 42 -5.09 -6.63 0.85
CA LEU A 42 -5.11 -7.92 1.55
C LEU A 42 -5.90 -7.91 2.86
N GLU A 43 -5.97 -6.78 3.55
CA GLU A 43 -6.61 -6.71 4.86
C GLU A 43 -8.02 -6.17 4.73
N ALA A 44 -8.88 -6.54 5.68
CA ALA A 44 -10.30 -6.18 5.63
C ALA A 44 -10.52 -4.66 5.79
N PRO A 45 -11.39 -4.05 4.95
CA PRO A 45 -11.75 -2.66 5.12
C PRO A 45 -12.59 -2.44 6.39
N PRO A 46 -12.77 -1.20 6.84
CA PRO A 46 -12.36 0.04 6.16
C PRO A 46 -10.88 0.39 6.40
N HIS A 47 -10.31 1.13 5.46
CA HIS A 47 -8.95 1.67 5.58
C HIS A 47 -9.03 3.19 5.63
N THR A 48 -8.27 3.79 6.56
CA THR A 48 -8.22 5.24 6.74
C THR A 48 -6.77 5.70 6.78
N VAL A 49 -6.56 6.99 6.53
CA VAL A 49 -5.22 7.59 6.68
C VAL A 49 -4.67 7.33 8.08
N ARG A 50 -5.51 7.55 9.10
CA ARG A 50 -5.12 7.30 10.49
C ARG A 50 -4.75 5.84 10.74
N GLY A 51 -5.56 4.91 10.25
CA GLY A 51 -5.32 3.48 10.41
C GLY A 51 -4.04 3.03 9.73
N LEU A 52 -3.79 3.51 8.51
CA LEU A 52 -2.58 3.19 7.78
C LEU A 52 -1.34 3.79 8.46
N ALA A 53 -1.45 5.03 8.97
CA ALA A 53 -0.35 5.66 9.70
C ALA A 53 0.03 4.82 10.93
N SER A 54 -0.97 4.37 11.68
CA SER A 54 -0.75 3.50 12.83
C SER A 54 -0.14 2.16 12.42
N ARG A 55 -0.69 1.55 11.38
CA ARG A 55 -0.25 0.23 10.87
C ARG A 55 1.20 0.25 10.42
N LEU A 56 1.61 1.32 9.73
CA LEU A 56 2.97 1.47 9.21
C LEU A 56 3.92 2.17 10.20
N GLU A 57 3.40 2.66 11.34
CA GLU A 57 4.18 3.39 12.34
C GLU A 57 4.85 4.63 11.76
N VAL A 58 4.08 5.39 10.98
CA VAL A 58 4.52 6.66 10.40
C VAL A 58 3.48 7.75 10.67
N SER A 59 3.82 9.00 10.39
CA SER A 59 2.89 10.12 10.58
C SER A 59 1.83 10.16 9.49
N LYS A 60 0.69 10.80 9.78
CA LYS A 60 -0.38 10.98 8.80
C LYS A 60 0.08 11.74 7.55
N PRO A 61 0.88 12.84 7.66
CA PRO A 61 1.38 13.51 6.45
C PRO A 61 2.20 12.59 5.53
N VAL A 62 2.93 11.64 6.10
CA VAL A 62 3.68 10.66 5.32
C VAL A 62 2.73 9.79 4.50
N ILE A 63 1.64 9.32 5.12
CA ILE A 63 0.62 8.53 4.41
C ILE A 63 -0.05 9.39 3.34
N THR A 64 -0.45 10.62 3.67
CA THR A 64 -1.12 11.52 2.72
C THR A 64 -0.27 11.75 1.47
N ARG A 65 1.03 12.00 1.63
CA ARG A 65 1.93 12.19 0.49
C ARG A 65 2.05 10.93 -0.37
N ALA A 66 2.13 9.77 0.27
CA ALA A 66 2.16 8.50 -0.46
C ALA A 66 0.87 8.29 -1.26
N LEU A 67 -0.27 8.56 -0.64
CA LEU A 67 -1.57 8.43 -1.29
C LEU A 67 -1.75 9.43 -2.43
N ASP A 68 -1.23 10.65 -2.30
CA ASP A 68 -1.27 11.64 -3.37
C ASP A 68 -0.57 11.11 -4.63
N SER A 69 0.62 10.57 -4.45
CA SER A 69 1.40 9.99 -5.55
C SER A 69 0.68 8.78 -6.17
N MET A 70 0.18 7.87 -5.32
CA MET A 70 -0.49 6.66 -5.78
C MET A 70 -1.82 6.96 -6.45
N GLY A 71 -2.52 8.00 -6.01
CA GLY A 71 -3.75 8.46 -6.65
C GLY A 71 -3.51 8.97 -8.06
N LYS A 72 -2.40 9.67 -8.28
CA LYS A 72 -2.01 10.14 -9.62
C LYS A 72 -1.75 8.96 -10.57
N GLN A 73 -1.27 7.84 -10.04
CA GLN A 73 -1.05 6.61 -10.81
C GLN A 73 -2.30 5.74 -10.92
N LYS A 74 -3.42 6.19 -10.35
CA LYS A 74 -4.71 5.49 -10.36
C LYS A 74 -4.66 4.13 -9.67
N LEU A 75 -3.76 3.97 -8.71
CA LEU A 75 -3.64 2.72 -7.95
C LEU A 75 -4.64 2.65 -6.80
N ILE A 76 -5.00 3.79 -6.25
CA ILE A 76 -5.96 3.90 -5.15
C ILE A 76 -6.81 5.16 -5.34
N SER A 77 -7.93 5.20 -4.64
CA SER A 77 -8.77 6.38 -4.55
C SER A 77 -9.08 6.68 -3.09
N ARG A 78 -9.49 7.92 -2.82
CA ARG A 78 -9.79 8.38 -1.47
C ARG A 78 -11.14 9.08 -1.48
N ARG A 79 -11.87 8.96 -0.36
CA ARG A 79 -13.08 9.74 -0.14
C ARG A 79 -13.23 10.09 1.33
N ARG A 80 -13.95 11.16 1.61
CA ARG A 80 -14.27 11.55 2.98
C ARG A 80 -15.28 10.56 3.55
N ASP A 81 -15.10 10.19 4.83
CA ASP A 81 -16.02 9.32 5.53
C ASP A 81 -17.28 10.12 5.88
N ASP A 82 -18.44 9.69 5.37
CA ASP A 82 -19.71 10.35 5.65
C ASP A 82 -20.12 10.25 7.13
N ALA A 83 -19.72 9.16 7.79
CA ALA A 83 -20.03 8.95 9.20
C ALA A 83 -19.14 9.79 10.13
N ASP A 84 -17.90 10.05 9.74
CA ASP A 84 -16.96 10.88 10.48
C ASP A 84 -16.05 11.61 9.50
N LYS A 85 -16.35 12.90 9.26
CA LYS A 85 -15.64 13.70 8.26
C LYS A 85 -14.17 13.95 8.58
N ARG A 86 -13.70 13.59 9.78
CA ARG A 86 -12.28 13.66 10.14
C ARG A 86 -11.50 12.50 9.55
N ASN A 87 -12.18 11.44 9.12
CA ASN A 87 -11.55 10.28 8.50
C ASN A 87 -11.56 10.40 6.99
N VAL A 88 -10.47 9.94 6.38
CA VAL A 88 -10.37 9.78 4.92
C VAL A 88 -10.29 8.28 4.64
N LEU A 89 -11.27 7.78 3.90
CA LEU A 89 -11.35 6.38 3.50
C LEU A 89 -10.53 6.14 2.22
N ILE A 90 -9.90 4.99 2.19
CA ILE A 90 -9.09 4.55 1.05
C ILE A 90 -9.76 3.38 0.36
#